data_3035970eedba2d9e9cb61cd04c97ae4a
#
_entry.id   3035970eedba2d9e9cb61cd04c97ae4a
#
_cell.length_a   1.000
_cell.length_b   1.000
_cell.length_c   1.000
_cell.angle_alpha   90.00
_cell.angle_beta   90.00
_cell.angle_gamma   90.00
#
_symmetry.space_group_name_H-M   'P 1'
#
loop_
_entity.id
_entity.type
_entity.pdbx_description
1 polymer ?
#
loop_
_entity_poly.entity_id
_entity_poly.type
_entity_poly.pdbx_seq_one_letter_code
_entity_poly.pdbx_strand_id
1 'polypeptide(L)'
;RGFTLVEALIAVLVLSIGLLGVAGLQLSSLRGNSDAARRSQATFLAYDIADRMRANRDSALAGEYDIALATATPAAGGATLSQRDLNEWRTSIVATLPSGATPATGEISRLAGGEQFQITVRWFEGTQAGAPTAMQFVTRTDI
;
A
#
# COMPACT_ATOMS: atom_id res chain seq x y z
N ARG A 1 -14.89 -55.17 21.49
CA ARG A 1 -15.75 -54.55 20.45
C ARG A 1 -14.76 -53.91 19.46
N GLY A 2 -14.76 -54.39 18.21
CA GLY A 2 -13.88 -53.85 17.16
C GLY A 2 -14.54 -52.64 16.47
N PHE A 3 -13.70 -51.66 16.02
CA PHE A 3 -14.12 -50.56 15.18
C PHE A 3 -14.58 -51.08 13.81
N THR A 4 -15.67 -50.52 13.32
CA THR A 4 -16.16 -50.85 11.98
C THR A 4 -15.46 -49.95 10.95
N LEU A 5 -15.30 -50.46 9.70
CA LEU A 5 -14.72 -49.74 8.59
C LEU A 5 -15.49 -48.42 8.28
N VAL A 6 -16.79 -48.44 8.47
CA VAL A 6 -17.69 -47.29 8.30
C VAL A 6 -17.42 -46.21 9.33
N GLU A 7 -17.18 -46.57 10.59
CA GLU A 7 -16.88 -45.65 11.68
C GLU A 7 -15.54 -44.93 11.44
N ALA A 8 -14.53 -45.65 10.95
CA ALA A 8 -13.24 -45.07 10.55
C ALA A 8 -13.42 -44.09 9.37
N LEU A 9 -14.22 -44.43 8.37
CA LEU A 9 -14.51 -43.56 7.23
C LEU A 9 -15.22 -42.26 7.67
N ILE A 10 -16.21 -42.35 8.54
CA ILE A 10 -16.93 -41.19 9.06
C ILE A 10 -15.98 -40.32 9.89
N ALA A 11 -15.11 -40.89 10.71
CA ALA A 11 -14.13 -40.16 11.50
C ALA A 11 -13.15 -39.37 10.61
N VAL A 12 -12.62 -39.98 9.55
CA VAL A 12 -11.73 -39.33 8.59
C VAL A 12 -12.44 -38.22 7.82
N LEU A 13 -13.69 -38.44 7.44
CA LEU A 13 -14.50 -37.43 6.75
C LEU A 13 -14.74 -36.19 7.62
N VAL A 14 -15.15 -36.38 8.89
CA VAL A 14 -15.35 -35.29 9.84
C VAL A 14 -14.03 -34.55 10.11
N LEU A 15 -12.93 -35.28 10.29
CA LEU A 15 -11.61 -34.72 10.48
C LEU A 15 -11.17 -33.86 9.26
N SER A 16 -11.42 -34.37 8.04
CA SER A 16 -11.07 -33.65 6.80
C SER A 16 -11.82 -32.33 6.67
N ILE A 17 -13.13 -32.31 6.99
CA ILE A 17 -13.94 -31.07 6.99
C ILE A 17 -13.40 -30.09 8.04
N GLY A 18 -13.07 -30.57 9.24
CA GLY A 18 -12.48 -29.76 10.30
C GLY A 18 -11.15 -29.11 9.88
N LEU A 19 -10.25 -29.89 9.26
CA LEU A 19 -8.97 -29.40 8.75
C LEU A 19 -9.13 -28.37 7.64
N LEU A 20 -10.09 -28.55 6.72
CA LEU A 20 -10.41 -27.56 5.68
C LEU A 20 -10.91 -26.26 6.28
N GLY A 21 -11.72 -26.31 7.33
CA GLY A 21 -12.18 -25.12 8.05
C GLY A 21 -11.03 -24.35 8.69
N VAL A 22 -10.11 -25.04 9.37
CA VAL A 22 -8.92 -24.44 9.96
C VAL A 22 -8.00 -23.84 8.88
N ALA A 23 -7.78 -24.54 7.78
CA ALA A 23 -7.00 -24.03 6.66
C ALA A 23 -7.60 -22.74 6.07
N GLY A 24 -8.91 -22.66 5.93
CA GLY A 24 -9.63 -21.45 5.49
C GLY A 24 -9.41 -20.25 6.42
N LEU A 25 -9.49 -20.48 7.74
CA LEU A 25 -9.22 -19.45 8.75
C LEU A 25 -7.78 -18.95 8.71
N GLN A 26 -6.82 -19.86 8.57
CA GLN A 26 -5.39 -19.50 8.45
C GLN A 26 -5.14 -18.65 7.19
N LEU A 27 -5.74 -19.01 6.06
CA LEU A 27 -5.61 -18.25 4.82
C LEU A 27 -6.20 -16.82 4.96
N SER A 28 -7.33 -16.69 5.61
CA SER A 28 -7.95 -15.39 5.89
C SER A 28 -7.08 -14.54 6.82
N SER A 29 -6.50 -15.13 7.86
CA SER A 29 -5.59 -14.45 8.78
C SER A 29 -4.33 -13.95 8.08
N LEU A 30 -3.72 -14.77 7.23
CA LEU A 30 -2.53 -14.40 6.45
C LEU A 30 -2.81 -13.22 5.51
N ARG A 31 -3.97 -13.20 4.86
CA ARG A 31 -4.39 -12.08 4.01
C ARG A 31 -4.54 -10.79 4.83
N GLY A 32 -5.24 -10.84 5.95
CA GLY A 32 -5.41 -9.68 6.83
C GLY A 32 -4.08 -9.11 7.34
N ASN A 33 -3.13 -9.97 7.70
CA ASN A 33 -1.80 -9.55 8.11
C ASN A 33 -1.02 -8.89 6.98
N SER A 34 -1.11 -9.42 5.76
CA SER A 34 -0.48 -8.83 4.57
C SER A 34 -1.04 -7.43 4.28
N ASP A 35 -2.35 -7.25 4.36
CA ASP A 35 -3.01 -5.97 4.09
C ASP A 35 -2.65 -4.93 5.17
N ALA A 36 -2.56 -5.33 6.44
CA ALA A 36 -2.11 -4.47 7.53
C ALA A 36 -0.64 -4.04 7.33
N ALA A 37 0.23 -4.94 6.92
CA ALA A 37 1.64 -4.64 6.63
C ALA A 37 1.77 -3.62 5.48
N ARG A 38 1.01 -3.77 4.39
CA ARG A 38 0.99 -2.82 3.27
C ARG A 38 0.53 -1.43 3.68
N ARG A 39 -0.51 -1.34 4.51
CA ARG A 39 -0.98 -0.05 5.06
C ARG A 39 0.08 0.61 5.92
N SER A 40 0.79 -0.15 6.76
CA SER A 40 1.90 0.38 7.53
C SER A 40 3.02 0.90 6.64
N GLN A 41 3.38 0.18 5.58
CA GLN A 41 4.37 0.62 4.60
C GLN A 41 3.93 1.90 3.88
N ALA A 42 2.66 1.99 3.45
CA ALA A 42 2.13 3.21 2.83
C ALA A 42 2.17 4.41 3.79
N THR A 43 1.90 4.17 5.06
CA THR A 43 2.00 5.19 6.11
C THR A 43 3.43 5.69 6.27
N PHE A 44 4.41 4.80 6.34
CA PHE A 44 5.83 5.18 6.43
C PHE A 44 6.29 5.98 5.21
N LEU A 45 5.90 5.57 4.00
CA LEU A 45 6.23 6.29 2.78
C LEU A 45 5.61 7.69 2.74
N ALA A 46 4.38 7.85 3.25
CA ALA A 46 3.75 9.15 3.33
C ALA A 46 4.44 10.09 4.34
N TYR A 47 4.88 9.56 5.48
CA TYR A 47 5.65 10.35 6.44
C TYR A 47 7.07 10.66 5.96
N ASP A 48 7.74 9.75 5.26
CA ASP A 48 9.06 9.99 4.68
C ASP A 48 9.05 11.22 3.77
N ILE A 49 8.10 11.29 2.84
CA ILE A 49 8.02 12.47 1.95
C ILE A 49 7.61 13.74 2.69
N ALA A 50 6.74 13.64 3.71
CA ALA A 50 6.36 14.78 4.54
C ALA A 50 7.58 15.37 5.27
N ASP A 51 8.46 14.53 5.78
CA ASP A 51 9.67 14.96 6.47
C ASP A 51 10.70 15.58 5.50
N ARG A 52 10.83 15.04 4.29
CA ARG A 52 11.63 15.65 3.22
C ARG A 52 11.10 17.03 2.84
N MET A 53 9.79 17.19 2.72
CA MET A 53 9.13 18.48 2.46
C MET A 53 9.39 19.48 3.58
N ARG A 54 9.35 19.05 4.85
CA ARG A 54 9.69 19.90 6.00
C ARG A 54 11.15 20.33 5.97
N ALA A 55 12.05 19.43 5.60
CA ALA A 55 13.48 19.74 5.45
C ALA A 55 13.76 20.72 4.30
N ASN A 56 12.89 20.77 3.29
CA ASN A 56 12.97 21.66 2.13
C ASN A 56 11.72 22.55 2.02
N ARG A 57 11.37 23.21 3.12
CA ARG A 57 10.11 23.95 3.31
C ARG A 57 9.86 25.00 2.24
N ASP A 58 10.87 25.74 1.86
CA ASP A 58 10.70 26.83 0.89
C ASP A 58 10.28 26.30 -0.49
N SER A 59 10.90 25.21 -0.96
CA SER A 59 10.51 24.53 -2.20
C SER A 59 9.11 23.90 -2.09
N ALA A 60 8.74 23.34 -0.91
CA ALA A 60 7.41 22.82 -0.70
C ALA A 60 6.36 23.92 -0.79
N LEU A 61 6.56 25.06 -0.12
CA LEU A 61 5.68 26.22 -0.21
C LEU A 61 5.68 26.87 -1.59
N ALA A 62 6.75 26.74 -2.37
CA ALA A 62 6.79 27.17 -3.78
C ALA A 62 6.01 26.25 -4.74
N GLY A 63 5.55 25.06 -4.27
CA GLY A 63 4.79 24.09 -5.06
C GLY A 63 5.64 23.09 -5.84
N GLU A 64 6.94 23.02 -5.57
CA GLU A 64 7.85 22.10 -6.29
C GLU A 64 7.62 20.62 -5.96
N TYR A 65 6.87 20.33 -4.89
CA TYR A 65 6.46 18.97 -4.52
C TYR A 65 5.07 18.59 -5.00
N ASP A 66 4.32 19.52 -5.61
CA ASP A 66 2.98 19.23 -6.11
C ASP A 66 3.04 18.25 -7.29
N ILE A 67 2.46 17.08 -7.13
CA ILE A 67 2.48 16.03 -8.15
C ILE A 67 1.19 15.20 -8.12
N ALA A 68 0.50 15.11 -9.25
CA ALA A 68 -0.73 14.32 -9.36
C ALA A 68 -0.44 12.83 -9.62
N LEU A 69 -1.38 11.95 -9.28
CA LEU A 69 -1.26 10.50 -9.51
C LEU A 69 -0.94 10.14 -10.96
N ALA A 70 -1.50 10.87 -11.91
CA ALA A 70 -1.33 10.62 -13.34
C ALA A 70 -0.01 11.18 -13.91
N THR A 71 0.70 12.04 -13.14
CA THR A 71 1.97 12.63 -13.58
C THR A 71 3.06 11.57 -13.58
N ALA A 72 3.90 11.56 -14.60
CA ALA A 72 5.06 10.68 -14.65
C ALA A 72 6.02 10.97 -13.46
N THR A 73 6.68 9.92 -12.98
CA THR A 73 7.73 10.08 -11.97
C THR A 73 8.86 10.93 -12.55
N PRO A 74 9.35 11.97 -11.84
CA PRO A 74 10.49 12.75 -12.28
C PRO A 74 11.71 11.86 -12.59
N ALA A 75 12.59 12.31 -13.47
CA ALA A 75 13.78 11.54 -13.82
C ALA A 75 14.72 11.38 -12.62
N ALA A 76 15.42 10.25 -12.57
CA ALA A 76 16.52 10.06 -11.62
C ALA A 76 17.59 11.12 -11.89
N GLY A 77 18.09 11.80 -10.85
CA GLY A 77 19.04 12.87 -11.00
C GLY A 77 18.43 14.22 -11.39
N GLY A 78 17.17 14.46 -11.06
CA GLY A 78 16.49 15.74 -11.26
C GLY A 78 17.32 16.95 -10.79
N ALA A 79 17.13 18.10 -11.44
CA ALA A 79 17.96 19.31 -11.23
C ALA A 79 17.78 19.90 -9.82
N THR A 80 16.58 19.77 -9.23
CA THR A 80 16.27 20.27 -7.89
C THR A 80 16.22 19.14 -6.86
N LEU A 81 16.34 19.50 -5.57
CA LEU A 81 16.20 18.54 -4.48
C LEU A 81 14.78 17.94 -4.48
N SER A 82 13.75 18.77 -4.68
CA SER A 82 12.37 18.35 -4.77
C SER A 82 12.12 17.29 -5.85
N GLN A 83 12.72 17.44 -7.04
CA GLN A 83 12.61 16.44 -8.10
C GLN A 83 13.28 15.11 -7.74
N ARG A 84 14.43 15.15 -7.06
CA ARG A 84 15.13 13.95 -6.58
C ARG A 84 14.33 13.24 -5.50
N ASP A 85 13.81 13.98 -4.54
CA ASP A 85 12.95 13.45 -3.48
C ASP A 85 11.69 12.78 -4.04
N LEU A 86 11.02 13.42 -4.99
CA LEU A 86 9.83 12.86 -5.66
C LEU A 86 10.17 11.60 -6.47
N ASN A 87 11.33 11.57 -7.14
CA ASN A 87 11.77 10.39 -7.86
C ASN A 87 12.02 9.21 -6.90
N GLU A 88 12.83 9.43 -5.86
CA GLU A 88 13.17 8.41 -4.87
C GLU A 88 11.91 7.91 -4.16
N TRP A 89 11.04 8.82 -3.75
CA TRP A 89 9.79 8.48 -3.07
C TRP A 89 8.89 7.60 -3.94
N ARG A 90 8.61 7.99 -5.17
CA ARG A 90 7.79 7.18 -6.07
C ARG A 90 8.43 5.86 -6.46
N THR A 91 9.74 5.83 -6.62
CA THR A 91 10.50 4.60 -6.85
C THR A 91 10.35 3.65 -5.65
N SER A 92 10.44 4.18 -4.42
CA SER A 92 10.23 3.41 -3.19
C SER A 92 8.81 2.89 -3.08
N ILE A 93 7.79 3.66 -3.48
CA ILE A 93 6.39 3.21 -3.53
C ILE A 93 6.26 1.99 -4.47
N VAL A 94 6.79 2.08 -5.69
CA VAL A 94 6.72 0.98 -6.66
C VAL A 94 7.49 -0.26 -6.21
N ALA A 95 8.62 -0.07 -5.52
CA ALA A 95 9.44 -1.18 -5.01
C ALA A 95 8.81 -1.89 -3.79
N THR A 96 8.02 -1.16 -3.01
CA THR A 96 7.52 -1.65 -1.70
C THR A 96 6.08 -2.12 -1.76
N LEU A 97 5.25 -1.46 -2.56
CA LEU A 97 3.81 -1.71 -2.62
C LEU A 97 3.43 -2.41 -3.91
N PRO A 98 2.42 -3.30 -3.88
CA PRO A 98 2.01 -4.05 -5.06
C PRO A 98 1.39 -3.12 -6.10
N SER A 99 1.78 -3.37 -7.34
CA SER A 99 1.25 -2.72 -8.54
C SER A 99 0.17 -3.57 -9.20
N GLY A 100 -0.76 -2.93 -9.91
CA GLY A 100 -1.79 -3.57 -10.71
C GLY A 100 -1.54 -3.39 -12.20
N ALA A 101 -2.61 -3.11 -12.98
CA ALA A 101 -2.48 -2.70 -14.37
C ALA A 101 -1.70 -1.38 -14.52
N THR A 102 -1.73 -0.55 -13.48
CA THR A 102 -0.88 0.62 -13.33
C THR A 102 0.04 0.46 -12.13
N PRO A 103 1.25 1.06 -12.14
CA PRO A 103 2.15 1.04 -10.98
C PRO A 103 1.50 1.65 -9.74
N ALA A 104 1.94 1.19 -8.55
CA ALA A 104 1.69 1.92 -7.32
C ALA A 104 2.33 3.31 -7.43
N THR A 105 1.69 4.34 -6.87
CA THR A 105 2.14 5.73 -7.04
C THR A 105 1.68 6.60 -5.90
N GLY A 106 2.17 7.83 -5.86
CA GLY A 106 1.77 8.82 -4.88
C GLY A 106 1.42 10.17 -5.49
N GLU A 107 0.59 10.91 -4.77
CA GLU A 107 0.16 12.27 -5.08
C GLU A 107 0.46 13.17 -3.89
N ILE A 108 0.86 14.38 -4.19
CA ILE A 108 0.99 15.46 -3.22
C ILE A 108 0.23 16.64 -3.80
N SER A 109 -0.74 17.13 -3.05
CA SER A 109 -1.53 18.30 -3.41
C SER A 109 -1.60 19.28 -2.26
N ARG A 110 -1.44 20.56 -2.57
CA ARG A 110 -1.58 21.63 -1.60
C ARG A 110 -3.06 21.94 -1.36
N LEU A 111 -3.43 22.11 -0.09
CA LEU A 111 -4.79 22.50 0.29
C LEU A 111 -4.95 24.04 0.34
N ALA A 112 -6.20 24.48 0.34
CA ALA A 112 -6.52 25.90 0.47
C ALA A 112 -5.94 26.46 1.79
N GLY A 113 -5.16 27.55 1.69
CA GLY A 113 -4.43 28.11 2.84
C GLY A 113 -2.90 28.04 2.68
N GLY A 114 -2.39 27.16 1.82
CA GLY A 114 -1.00 27.19 1.35
C GLY A 114 0.04 26.48 2.21
N GLU A 115 -0.26 26.15 3.45
CA GLU A 115 0.67 25.46 4.38
C GLU A 115 0.31 24.00 4.64
N GLN A 116 -0.93 23.62 4.29
CA GLN A 116 -1.38 22.24 4.43
C GLN A 116 -1.24 21.46 3.12
N PHE A 117 -0.75 20.26 3.23
CA PHE A 117 -0.57 19.32 2.12
C PHE A 117 -1.34 18.04 2.38
N GLN A 118 -1.95 17.52 1.33
CA GLN A 118 -2.51 16.18 1.31
C GLN A 118 -1.57 15.28 0.54
N ILE A 119 -1.15 14.19 1.19
CA ILE A 119 -0.29 13.16 0.61
C ILE A 119 -1.14 11.91 0.46
N THR A 120 -1.20 11.38 -0.75
CA THR A 120 -1.92 10.15 -1.09
C THR A 120 -0.91 9.12 -1.60
N VAL A 121 -0.88 7.94 -0.99
CA VAL A 121 -0.15 6.77 -1.51
C VAL A 121 -1.16 5.77 -2.00
N ARG A 122 -1.08 5.36 -3.27
CA ARG A 122 -2.00 4.41 -3.91
C ARG A 122 -1.27 3.15 -4.34
N TRP A 123 -1.87 2.00 -4.03
CA TRP A 123 -1.39 0.68 -4.44
C TRP A 123 -2.56 -0.20 -4.87
N PHE A 124 -2.28 -1.44 -5.24
CA PHE A 124 -3.30 -2.37 -5.69
C PHE A 124 -3.23 -3.66 -4.87
N GLU A 125 -4.39 -4.15 -4.44
CA GLU A 125 -4.51 -5.42 -3.73
C GLU A 125 -5.32 -6.41 -4.57
N GLY A 126 -4.90 -7.65 -4.47
CA GLY A 126 -5.44 -8.90 -5.01
C GLY A 126 -6.62 -8.85 -5.97
N THR A 127 -6.69 -9.85 -6.79
CA THR A 127 -7.84 -10.10 -7.67
C THR A 127 -8.90 -10.89 -6.92
N GLN A 128 -9.93 -10.24 -6.41
CA GLN A 128 -11.21 -10.93 -6.34
C GLN A 128 -11.91 -10.72 -7.69
N ALA A 129 -12.15 -11.80 -8.41
CA ALA A 129 -12.86 -11.82 -9.69
C ALA A 129 -12.25 -10.98 -10.85
N GLY A 130 -10.93 -10.94 -10.99
CA GLY A 130 -10.28 -10.56 -12.26
C GLY A 130 -9.73 -9.14 -12.38
N ALA A 131 -10.02 -8.21 -11.48
CA ALA A 131 -9.41 -6.87 -11.51
C ALA A 131 -8.76 -6.52 -10.16
N PRO A 132 -7.54 -5.96 -10.15
CA PRO A 132 -6.91 -5.48 -8.93
C PRO A 132 -7.70 -4.31 -8.35
N THR A 133 -7.97 -4.35 -7.03
CA THR A 133 -8.65 -3.28 -6.32
C THR A 133 -7.65 -2.21 -5.92
N ALA A 134 -7.93 -0.97 -6.29
CA ALA A 134 -7.11 0.17 -5.88
C ALA A 134 -7.36 0.48 -4.40
N MET A 135 -6.28 0.52 -3.63
CA MET A 135 -6.25 0.93 -2.24
C MET A 135 -5.48 2.24 -2.12
N GLN A 136 -5.80 3.05 -1.11
CA GLN A 136 -5.07 4.27 -0.87
C GLN A 136 -4.95 4.59 0.62
N PHE A 137 -3.85 5.20 0.98
CA PHE A 137 -3.63 5.88 2.25
C PHE A 137 -3.56 7.38 1.99
N VAL A 138 -4.30 8.16 2.76
CA VAL A 138 -4.34 9.63 2.64
C VAL A 138 -4.04 10.22 4.00
N THR A 139 -3.09 11.14 4.05
CA THR A 139 -2.79 11.93 5.24
C THR A 139 -2.72 13.40 4.90
N ARG A 140 -2.94 14.25 5.90
CA ARG A 140 -2.76 15.70 5.80
C ARG A 140 -1.70 16.12 6.80
N THR A 141 -0.85 17.03 6.38
CA THR A 141 0.25 17.53 7.20
C THR A 141 0.47 19.01 6.95
N ASP A 142 0.90 19.70 7.97
CA ASP A 142 1.42 21.07 7.88
C ASP A 142 2.93 21.01 7.63
N ILE A 143 3.44 21.95 6.81
CA ILE A 143 4.84 22.02 6.42
C ILE A 143 5.45 23.37 6.93
#